data_73029767bc3dfefa7593c6051986f44a
#
_entry.id   73029767bc3dfefa7593c6051986f44a
#
_cell.length_a   1.000
_cell.length_b   1.000
_cell.length_c   1.000
_cell.angle_alpha   90.00
_cell.angle_beta   90.00
_cell.angle_gamma   90.00
#
_symmetry.space_group_name_H-M   'P 1'
#
loop_
_entity.id
_entity.type
_entity.pdbx_description
1 polymer ?
#
loop_
_entity_poly.entity_id
_entity_poly.type
_entity_poly.pdbx_seq_one_letter_code
_entity_poly.pdbx_strand_id
1 'polypeptide(L)'
;IAAYDEQLAAENMAFLPDRVDARNLADKLFEKMAQVIIDLGSTESCIIEGRLSDYLLRANPNHIAVLVTAPLEDRIQIVSKKRGLNHYKGAQLVKKQQRAREQFYKRYSAGKWRMDMGKDLVVNRAKLGRQGCVDVIAAAYRSKLRELGLTETGQAPRTVIDDDTLHVAAEVG
;
A
#
# COMPACT_ATOMS: atom_id res chain seq x y z
N ILE A 1 10.40 1.49 -5.90
CA ILE A 1 10.55 0.01 -5.74
C ILE A 1 9.17 -0.65 -5.84
N ALA A 2 8.09 -0.11 -5.28
CA ALA A 2 6.78 -0.76 -5.22
C ALA A 2 6.06 -0.93 -6.57
N ALA A 3 5.97 0.11 -7.38
CA ALA A 3 5.43 0.00 -8.73
C ALA A 3 6.36 -0.81 -9.64
N TYR A 4 7.65 -0.78 -9.34
CA TYR A 4 8.67 -1.58 -10.01
C TYR A 4 8.52 -3.06 -9.68
N ASP A 5 8.20 -3.43 -8.44
CA ASP A 5 8.02 -4.84 -8.05
C ASP A 5 6.71 -5.45 -8.57
N GLU A 6 5.62 -4.67 -8.56
CA GLU A 6 4.35 -5.12 -9.15
C GLU A 6 4.43 -5.21 -10.68
N GLN A 7 5.18 -4.31 -11.32
CA GLN A 7 5.47 -4.36 -12.75
C GLN A 7 6.57 -5.35 -13.11
N LEU A 8 7.65 -5.46 -12.34
CA LEU A 8 8.68 -6.50 -12.50
C LEU A 8 8.10 -7.90 -12.33
N ALA A 9 7.22 -8.12 -11.38
CA ALA A 9 6.53 -9.39 -11.27
C ALA A 9 5.60 -9.67 -12.47
N ALA A 10 5.06 -8.63 -13.12
CA ALA A 10 4.16 -8.80 -14.26
C ALA A 10 4.87 -8.74 -15.64
N GLU A 11 5.88 -7.90 -15.80
CA GLU A 11 6.53 -7.64 -17.11
C GLU A 11 7.85 -8.41 -17.29
N ASN A 12 8.67 -8.58 -16.25
CA ASN A 12 9.92 -9.34 -16.35
C ASN A 12 9.72 -10.87 -16.30
N MET A 13 8.53 -11.35 -15.94
CA MET A 13 8.20 -12.78 -16.14
C MET A 13 8.14 -13.18 -17.62
N ALA A 14 8.09 -12.23 -18.53
CA ALA A 14 8.07 -12.50 -19.98
C ALA A 14 9.47 -12.58 -20.61
N PHE A 15 10.50 -12.01 -19.97
CA PHE A 15 11.86 -11.87 -20.56
C PHE A 15 12.95 -12.71 -19.89
N LEU A 16 12.69 -13.36 -18.75
CA LEU A 16 13.68 -14.25 -18.13
C LEU A 16 13.56 -15.66 -18.67
N PRO A 17 14.67 -16.29 -19.11
CA PRO A 17 14.67 -17.63 -19.68
C PRO A 17 14.21 -18.72 -18.71
N ASP A 18 14.18 -18.43 -17.41
CA ASP A 18 13.76 -19.37 -16.37
C ASP A 18 12.68 -18.77 -15.47
N ARG A 19 11.41 -19.11 -15.76
CA ARG A 19 10.24 -18.68 -14.99
C ARG A 19 10.29 -19.09 -13.50
N VAL A 20 11.12 -20.05 -13.17
CA VAL A 20 11.31 -20.57 -11.81
C VAL A 20 12.14 -19.61 -10.99
N ASP A 21 13.22 -19.08 -11.55
CA ASP A 21 14.13 -18.16 -10.85
C ASP A 21 13.51 -16.81 -10.55
N ALA A 22 12.72 -16.28 -11.48
CA ALA A 22 12.02 -15.01 -11.27
C ALA A 22 10.96 -15.09 -10.15
N ARG A 23 10.21 -16.20 -10.07
CA ARG A 23 9.25 -16.44 -8.98
C ARG A 23 9.96 -16.58 -7.63
N ASN A 24 11.07 -17.33 -7.61
CA ASN A 24 11.87 -17.51 -6.42
C ASN A 24 12.46 -16.19 -5.91
N LEU A 25 12.91 -15.32 -6.82
CA LEU A 25 13.41 -13.98 -6.48
C LEU A 25 12.30 -13.09 -5.91
N ALA A 26 11.10 -13.08 -6.53
CA ALA A 26 9.98 -12.29 -6.04
C ALA A 26 9.51 -12.74 -4.64
N ASP A 27 9.50 -14.04 -4.39
CA ASP A 27 9.14 -14.60 -3.08
C ASP A 27 10.19 -14.26 -2.01
N LYS A 28 11.48 -14.39 -2.33
CA LYS A 28 12.57 -13.95 -1.42
C LYS A 28 12.53 -12.46 -1.12
N LEU A 29 12.20 -11.64 -2.12
CA LEU A 29 12.04 -10.19 -1.93
C LEU A 29 10.86 -9.90 -1.01
N PHE A 30 9.73 -10.58 -1.22
CA PHE A 30 8.57 -10.46 -0.33
C PHE A 30 8.90 -10.87 1.11
N GLU A 31 9.60 -11.98 1.32
CA GLU A 31 10.01 -12.43 2.65
C GLU A 31 10.86 -11.36 3.38
N LYS A 32 11.85 -10.78 2.69
CA LYS A 32 12.67 -9.70 3.25
C LYS A 32 11.88 -8.45 3.56
N MET A 33 11.00 -8.05 2.65
CA MET A 33 10.12 -6.92 2.86
C MET A 33 9.14 -7.17 4.03
N ALA A 34 8.57 -8.36 4.13
CA ALA A 34 7.68 -8.74 5.22
C ALA A 34 8.39 -8.67 6.58
N GLN A 35 9.65 -9.13 6.65
CA GLN A 35 10.45 -9.02 7.87
C GLN A 35 10.65 -7.56 8.27
N VAL A 36 11.05 -6.69 7.33
CA VAL A 36 11.21 -5.25 7.59
C VAL A 36 9.91 -4.61 8.08
N ILE A 37 8.76 -4.96 7.49
CA ILE A 37 7.46 -4.45 7.92
C ILE A 37 7.14 -4.88 9.35
N ILE A 38 7.37 -6.14 9.69
CA ILE A 38 7.12 -6.67 11.02
C ILE A 38 8.04 -6.00 12.05
N ASP A 39 9.31 -5.86 11.73
CA ASP A 39 10.30 -5.24 12.61
C ASP A 39 9.95 -3.76 12.88
N LEU A 40 9.68 -2.98 11.84
CA LEU A 40 9.27 -1.58 11.97
C LEU A 40 7.97 -1.44 12.76
N GLY A 41 6.96 -2.23 12.44
CA GLY A 41 5.66 -2.19 13.13
C GLY A 41 5.72 -2.64 14.60
N SER A 42 6.79 -3.35 14.99
CA SER A 42 6.99 -3.82 16.36
C SER A 42 7.86 -2.88 17.21
N THR A 43 8.71 -2.08 16.57
CA THR A 43 9.73 -1.27 17.27
C THR A 43 9.53 0.22 17.15
N GLU A 44 8.81 0.70 16.15
CA GLU A 44 8.69 2.13 15.85
C GLU A 44 7.25 2.57 15.55
N SER A 45 6.97 3.85 15.77
CA SER A 45 5.76 4.48 15.23
C SER A 45 5.98 4.82 13.77
N CYS A 46 5.25 4.15 12.88
CA CYS A 46 5.42 4.29 11.45
C CYS A 46 4.08 4.26 10.69
N ILE A 47 4.09 4.80 9.47
CA ILE A 47 3.01 4.65 8.50
C ILE A 47 3.54 3.77 7.38
N ILE A 48 2.83 2.67 7.10
CA ILE A 48 3.20 1.72 6.04
C ILE A 48 2.08 1.69 5.02
N GLU A 49 2.39 2.04 3.78
CA GLU A 49 1.43 2.01 2.69
C GLU A 49 1.54 0.72 1.87
N GLY A 50 0.43 -0.02 1.76
CA GLY A 50 0.33 -1.21 0.95
C GLY A 50 1.14 -2.40 1.47
N ARG A 51 1.70 -3.19 0.56
CA ARG A 51 2.61 -4.32 0.84
C ARG A 51 2.04 -5.42 1.73
N LEU A 52 0.72 -5.54 1.77
CA LEU A 52 0.06 -6.52 2.65
C LEU A 52 0.36 -6.27 4.14
N SER A 53 0.76 -5.03 4.51
CA SER A 53 1.13 -4.67 5.88
C SER A 53 -0.01 -4.88 6.88
N ASP A 54 -1.24 -4.65 6.47
CA ASP A 54 -2.44 -4.92 7.23
C ASP A 54 -2.61 -6.40 7.62
N TYR A 55 -2.21 -7.31 6.74
CA TYR A 55 -2.19 -8.74 7.03
C TYR A 55 -0.98 -9.16 7.88
N LEU A 56 0.20 -8.63 7.56
CA LEU A 56 1.43 -8.94 8.28
C LEU A 56 1.36 -8.48 9.74
N LEU A 57 0.78 -7.31 9.99
CA LEU A 57 0.65 -6.71 11.31
C LEU A 57 -0.68 -7.01 12.02
N ARG A 58 -1.54 -7.86 11.47
CA ARG A 58 -2.89 -8.14 12.01
C ARG A 58 -2.92 -8.62 13.46
N ALA A 59 -1.84 -9.20 13.95
CA ALA A 59 -1.71 -9.64 15.34
C ALA A 59 -1.13 -8.55 16.27
N ASN A 60 -0.67 -7.42 15.72
CA ASN A 60 -0.15 -6.32 16.53
C ASN A 60 -1.33 -5.46 17.04
N PRO A 61 -1.60 -5.40 18.35
CA PRO A 61 -2.72 -4.64 18.90
C PRO A 61 -2.57 -3.13 18.71
N ASN A 62 -1.37 -2.67 18.43
CA ASN A 62 -1.05 -1.24 18.31
C ASN A 62 -1.18 -0.70 16.88
N HIS A 63 -1.53 -1.53 15.90
CA HIS A 63 -1.73 -1.06 14.53
C HIS A 63 -3.17 -0.61 14.28
N ILE A 64 -3.34 0.26 13.28
CA ILE A 64 -4.63 0.65 12.72
C ILE A 64 -4.58 0.38 11.22
N ALA A 65 -5.42 -0.51 10.75
CA ALA A 65 -5.53 -0.84 9.34
C ALA A 65 -6.54 0.10 8.64
N VAL A 66 -6.04 0.95 7.76
CA VAL A 66 -6.85 1.96 7.05
C VAL A 66 -6.98 1.61 5.57
N LEU A 67 -8.19 1.69 5.04
CA LEU A 67 -8.44 1.64 3.60
C LEU A 67 -8.91 3.03 3.12
N VAL A 68 -8.11 3.67 2.27
CA VAL A 68 -8.53 4.86 1.53
C VAL A 68 -9.10 4.42 0.19
N THR A 69 -10.37 4.72 -0.05
CA THR A 69 -11.08 4.32 -1.26
C THR A 69 -11.64 5.53 -2.02
N ALA A 70 -12.02 5.32 -3.27
CA ALA A 70 -12.80 6.24 -4.09
C ALA A 70 -13.57 5.45 -5.16
N PRO A 71 -14.69 5.96 -5.68
CA PRO A 71 -15.38 5.40 -6.83
C PRO A 71 -14.44 5.20 -8.02
N LEU A 72 -14.71 4.20 -8.85
CA LEU A 72 -13.85 3.85 -9.97
C LEU A 72 -13.60 5.04 -10.90
N GLU A 73 -14.64 5.80 -11.20
CA GLU A 73 -14.55 6.95 -12.10
C GLU A 73 -13.64 8.05 -11.54
N ASP A 74 -13.75 8.35 -10.24
CA ASP A 74 -12.87 9.33 -9.58
C ASP A 74 -11.40 8.88 -9.63
N ARG A 75 -11.15 7.58 -9.42
CA ARG A 75 -9.80 7.01 -9.54
C ARG A 75 -9.25 7.15 -10.96
N ILE A 76 -10.07 6.87 -11.97
CA ILE A 76 -9.69 7.02 -13.38
C ILE A 76 -9.35 8.48 -13.68
N GLN A 77 -10.17 9.44 -13.27
CA GLN A 77 -9.92 10.87 -13.48
C GLN A 77 -8.61 11.33 -12.82
N ILE A 78 -8.38 10.93 -11.56
CA ILE A 78 -7.16 11.27 -10.83
C ILE A 78 -5.92 10.72 -11.55
N VAL A 79 -5.92 9.43 -11.90
CA VAL A 79 -4.79 8.78 -12.57
C VAL A 79 -4.57 9.36 -13.97
N SER A 80 -5.63 9.60 -14.73
CA SER A 80 -5.54 10.21 -16.07
C SER A 80 -4.90 11.60 -16.00
N LYS A 81 -5.34 12.44 -15.05
CA LYS A 81 -4.78 13.78 -14.85
C LYS A 81 -3.31 13.71 -14.42
N LYS A 82 -2.99 12.88 -13.44
CA LYS A 82 -1.62 12.75 -12.89
C LYS A 82 -0.62 12.26 -13.94
N ARG A 83 -1.04 11.35 -14.83
CA ARG A 83 -0.18 10.71 -15.83
C ARG A 83 -0.30 11.29 -17.24
N GLY A 84 -1.08 12.35 -17.44
CA GLY A 84 -1.32 12.94 -18.77
C GLY A 84 -1.99 11.97 -19.75
N LEU A 85 -2.82 11.05 -19.26
CA LEU A 85 -3.49 10.03 -20.05
C LEU A 85 -4.91 10.47 -20.41
N ASN A 86 -5.41 9.99 -21.56
CA ASN A 86 -6.83 10.07 -21.82
C ASN A 86 -7.62 9.10 -20.93
N HIS A 87 -8.94 9.30 -20.82
CA HIS A 87 -9.83 8.50 -19.97
C HIS A 87 -9.68 6.98 -20.22
N TYR A 88 -9.62 6.56 -21.49
CA TYR A 88 -9.52 5.15 -21.84
C TYR A 88 -8.23 4.50 -21.32
N LYS A 89 -7.08 5.13 -21.55
CA LYS A 89 -5.78 4.66 -21.04
C LYS A 89 -5.72 4.70 -19.52
N GLY A 90 -6.29 5.74 -18.91
CA GLY A 90 -6.42 5.85 -17.45
C GLY A 90 -7.25 4.70 -16.86
N ALA A 91 -8.39 4.38 -17.49
CA ALA A 91 -9.23 3.27 -17.06
C ALA A 91 -8.52 1.91 -17.16
N GLN A 92 -7.77 1.68 -18.24
CA GLN A 92 -6.97 0.47 -18.38
C GLN A 92 -5.89 0.37 -17.29
N LEU A 93 -5.18 1.46 -17.03
CA LEU A 93 -4.13 1.50 -16.00
C LEU A 93 -4.71 1.22 -14.61
N VAL A 94 -5.80 1.89 -14.22
CA VAL A 94 -6.47 1.66 -12.93
C VAL A 94 -6.90 0.20 -12.77
N LYS A 95 -7.49 -0.40 -13.82
CA LYS A 95 -7.90 -1.81 -13.78
C LYS A 95 -6.69 -2.76 -13.69
N LYS A 96 -5.61 -2.47 -14.45
CA LYS A 96 -4.36 -3.26 -14.39
C LYS A 96 -3.78 -3.24 -12.96
N GLN A 97 -3.64 -2.05 -12.37
CA GLN A 97 -3.12 -1.90 -11.01
C GLN A 97 -4.00 -2.58 -9.95
N GLN A 98 -5.31 -2.46 -10.06
CA GLN A 98 -6.24 -3.12 -9.15
C GLN A 98 -6.06 -4.65 -9.20
N ARG A 99 -6.00 -5.23 -10.39
CA ARG A 99 -5.79 -6.68 -10.57
C ARG A 99 -4.43 -7.14 -10.01
N ALA A 100 -3.37 -6.35 -10.24
CA ALA A 100 -2.04 -6.67 -9.71
C ALA A 100 -2.04 -6.71 -8.17
N ARG A 101 -2.67 -5.73 -7.52
CA ARG A 101 -2.83 -5.71 -6.05
C ARG A 101 -3.63 -6.91 -5.54
N GLU A 102 -4.74 -7.23 -6.17
CA GLU A 102 -5.57 -8.39 -5.79
C GLU A 102 -4.79 -9.71 -5.91
N GLN A 103 -4.01 -9.86 -6.99
CA GLN A 103 -3.14 -11.03 -7.19
C GLN A 103 -2.03 -11.10 -6.14
N PHE A 104 -1.42 -9.97 -5.81
CA PHE A 104 -0.42 -9.86 -4.75
C PHE A 104 -0.98 -10.29 -3.40
N TYR A 105 -2.13 -9.76 -3.00
CA TYR A 105 -2.82 -10.16 -1.77
C TYR A 105 -3.15 -11.63 -1.76
N LYS A 106 -3.73 -12.14 -2.85
CA LYS A 106 -4.07 -13.57 -2.98
C LYS A 106 -2.84 -14.47 -2.86
N ARG A 107 -1.72 -14.11 -3.53
CA ARG A 107 -0.49 -14.90 -3.52
C ARG A 107 0.09 -15.01 -2.12
N TYR A 108 0.36 -13.88 -1.49
CA TYR A 108 1.14 -13.83 -0.25
C TYR A 108 0.34 -13.98 1.04
N SER A 109 -0.98 -14.03 0.95
CA SER A 109 -1.83 -14.46 2.07
C SER A 109 -2.39 -15.88 1.89
N ALA A 110 -1.92 -16.64 0.90
CA ALA A 110 -2.48 -17.92 0.51
C ALA A 110 -4.02 -17.86 0.27
N GLY A 111 -4.50 -16.76 -0.27
CA GLY A 111 -5.92 -16.50 -0.53
C GLY A 111 -6.77 -16.20 0.71
N LYS A 112 -6.15 -16.09 1.88
CA LYS A 112 -6.87 -15.87 3.16
C LYS A 112 -7.23 -14.41 3.42
N TRP A 113 -6.65 -13.47 2.68
CA TRP A 113 -6.83 -12.04 2.91
C TRP A 113 -7.17 -11.29 1.62
N ARG A 114 -8.06 -10.31 1.73
CA ARG A 114 -8.41 -9.39 0.64
C ARG A 114 -8.15 -7.96 1.10
N MET A 115 -8.01 -7.05 0.15
CA MET A 115 -7.73 -5.63 0.42
C MET A 115 -8.80 -4.93 1.28
N ASP A 116 -10.03 -5.44 1.27
CA ASP A 116 -11.18 -4.91 2.01
C ASP A 116 -11.41 -5.60 3.37
N MET A 117 -10.63 -6.62 3.70
CA MET A 117 -10.75 -7.35 4.97
C MET A 117 -9.91 -6.70 6.07
N GLY A 118 -10.36 -6.88 7.32
CA GLY A 118 -9.61 -6.51 8.53
C GLY A 118 -9.23 -5.03 8.59
N LYS A 119 -10.11 -4.15 8.11
CA LYS A 119 -9.91 -2.71 8.19
C LYS A 119 -10.61 -2.13 9.41
N ASP A 120 -9.85 -1.38 10.20
CA ASP A 120 -10.39 -0.62 11.33
C ASP A 120 -11.07 0.67 10.86
N LEU A 121 -10.63 1.20 9.73
CA LEU A 121 -11.16 2.43 9.16
C LEU A 121 -11.22 2.35 7.63
N VAL A 122 -12.35 2.75 7.06
CA VAL A 122 -12.51 2.91 5.60
C VAL A 122 -12.94 4.33 5.30
N VAL A 123 -12.14 5.08 4.53
CA VAL A 123 -12.41 6.48 4.20
C VAL A 123 -12.59 6.66 2.69
N ASN A 124 -13.61 7.44 2.30
CA ASN A 124 -13.88 7.75 0.90
C ASN A 124 -13.28 9.11 0.54
N ARG A 125 -12.14 9.09 -0.17
CA ARG A 125 -11.43 10.30 -0.59
C ARG A 125 -12.24 11.19 -1.53
N ALA A 126 -13.11 10.63 -2.36
CA ALA A 126 -13.95 11.42 -3.25
C ALA A 126 -14.99 12.27 -2.48
N LYS A 127 -15.40 11.83 -1.30
CA LYS A 127 -16.34 12.54 -0.44
C LYS A 127 -15.66 13.48 0.55
N LEU A 128 -14.59 13.01 1.18
CA LEU A 128 -13.90 13.76 2.24
C LEU A 128 -12.80 14.68 1.73
N GLY A 129 -12.34 14.50 0.49
CA GLY A 129 -11.15 15.15 0.00
C GLY A 129 -9.88 14.61 0.68
N ARG A 130 -8.72 15.16 0.32
CA ARG A 130 -7.45 14.74 0.90
C ARG A 130 -7.36 15.09 2.38
N GLN A 131 -7.64 16.34 2.71
CA GLN A 131 -7.51 16.82 4.09
C GLN A 131 -8.50 16.13 5.02
N GLY A 132 -9.76 15.96 4.62
CA GLY A 132 -10.75 15.27 5.43
C GLY A 132 -10.36 13.81 5.72
N CYS A 133 -9.72 13.10 4.76
CA CYS A 133 -9.18 11.77 5.04
C CYS A 133 -8.06 11.83 6.10
N VAL A 134 -7.14 12.79 6.00
CA VAL A 134 -6.06 12.96 6.98
C VAL A 134 -6.63 13.23 8.38
N ASP A 135 -7.61 14.12 8.48
CA ASP A 135 -8.22 14.50 9.77
C ASP A 135 -8.89 13.29 10.45
N VAL A 136 -9.64 12.49 9.68
CA VAL A 136 -10.30 11.28 10.21
C VAL A 136 -9.28 10.22 10.63
N ILE A 137 -8.25 9.98 9.82
CA ILE A 137 -7.19 9.01 10.17
C ILE A 137 -6.43 9.47 11.42
N ALA A 138 -6.08 10.75 11.51
CA ALA A 138 -5.41 11.31 12.67
C ALA A 138 -6.28 11.22 13.93
N ALA A 139 -7.60 11.43 13.81
CA ALA A 139 -8.52 11.28 14.95
C ALA A 139 -8.58 9.83 15.43
N ALA A 140 -8.64 8.85 14.52
CA ALA A 140 -8.58 7.43 14.85
C ALA A 140 -7.27 7.05 15.55
N TYR A 141 -6.13 7.54 15.03
CA TYR A 141 -4.82 7.35 15.65
C TYR A 141 -4.76 7.92 17.07
N ARG A 142 -5.21 9.15 17.27
CA ARG A 142 -5.26 9.78 18.62
C ARG A 142 -6.17 9.00 19.57
N SER A 143 -7.28 8.47 19.07
CA SER A 143 -8.15 7.62 19.88
C SER A 143 -7.44 6.35 20.34
N LYS A 144 -6.70 5.71 19.43
CA LYS A 144 -5.90 4.52 19.76
C LYS A 144 -4.81 4.80 20.76
N LEU A 145 -4.10 5.92 20.62
CA LEU A 145 -3.08 6.33 21.61
C LEU A 145 -3.68 6.48 23.02
N ARG A 146 -4.84 7.13 23.14
CA ARG A 146 -5.53 7.28 24.43
C ARG A 146 -5.92 5.94 25.04
N GLU A 147 -6.43 5.01 24.21
CA GLU A 147 -6.79 3.65 24.64
C GLU A 147 -5.57 2.90 25.20
N LEU A 148 -4.40 3.11 24.61
CA LEU A 148 -3.13 2.49 25.02
C LEU A 148 -2.42 3.23 26.17
N GLY A 149 -2.98 4.34 26.66
CA GLY A 149 -2.33 5.19 27.66
C GLY A 149 -1.07 5.90 27.13
N LEU A 150 -0.92 6.02 25.82
CA LEU A 150 0.20 6.67 25.17
C LEU A 150 -0.12 8.13 24.85
N THR A 151 0.89 8.99 24.89
CA THR A 151 0.79 10.40 24.48
C THR A 151 1.39 10.58 23.08
N GLU A 152 0.90 11.58 22.34
CA GLU A 152 1.58 12.04 21.12
C GLU A 152 2.96 12.58 21.54
N THR A 153 4.00 11.78 21.38
CA THR A 153 5.37 12.28 21.43
C THR A 153 5.58 13.06 20.14
N GLY A 154 5.99 14.34 20.21
CA GLY A 154 6.13 15.25 19.08
C GLY A 154 7.22 14.88 18.06
N GLN A 155 7.57 13.61 17.94
CA GLN A 155 8.41 13.08 16.88
C GLN A 155 7.53 12.76 15.68
N ALA A 156 7.79 13.43 14.57
CA ALA A 156 7.18 13.10 13.29
C ALA A 156 7.41 11.61 12.96
N PRO A 157 6.39 10.89 12.46
CA PRO A 157 6.55 9.51 12.06
C PRO A 157 7.69 9.41 11.04
N ARG A 158 8.67 8.57 11.31
CA ARG A 158 9.74 8.27 10.37
C ARG A 158 9.19 7.38 9.28
N THR A 159 9.44 7.79 8.07
CA THR A 159 9.31 7.01 6.82
C THR A 159 7.90 6.72 6.37
N VAL A 160 7.40 7.59 5.52
CA VAL A 160 6.35 7.25 4.55
C VAL A 160 7.04 6.50 3.41
N ILE A 161 6.80 5.20 3.28
CA ILE A 161 7.10 4.48 2.04
C ILE A 161 5.90 4.72 1.12
N ASP A 162 5.95 5.80 0.37
CA ASP A 162 4.94 6.19 -0.61
C ASP A 162 5.33 5.62 -1.98
N ASP A 163 4.37 4.98 -2.65
CA ASP A 163 4.51 4.56 -4.06
C ASP A 163 4.94 5.72 -4.98
N ASP A 164 4.60 6.95 -4.63
CA ASP A 164 4.96 8.15 -5.41
C ASP A 164 6.39 8.64 -5.16
N THR A 165 6.95 8.42 -3.98
CA THR A 165 8.34 8.83 -3.65
C THR A 165 9.37 7.96 -4.36
N LEU A 166 9.01 6.73 -4.69
CA LEU A 166 9.88 5.79 -5.40
C LEU A 166 9.96 6.07 -6.90
N HIS A 167 8.97 6.76 -7.49
CA HIS A 167 9.04 7.22 -8.88
C HIS A 167 10.01 8.39 -9.08
N VAL A 168 10.20 9.26 -8.07
CA VAL A 168 11.12 10.40 -8.15
C VAL A 168 12.57 9.96 -8.08
N ALA A 169 12.88 8.89 -7.35
CA ALA A 169 14.24 8.35 -7.27
C ALA A 169 14.69 7.59 -8.53
N ALA A 170 13.77 7.15 -9.38
CA ALA A 170 14.09 6.46 -10.62
C ALA A 170 14.31 7.41 -11.82
N GLU A 171 13.92 8.68 -11.70
CA GLU A 171 14.11 9.69 -12.76
C GLU A 171 15.39 10.54 -12.61
N VAL A 172 16.18 10.34 -11.55
CA VAL A 172 17.40 11.12 -11.23
C VAL A 172 18.68 10.25 -11.29
N GLY A 173 18.60 9.06 -11.89
CA GLY A 173 19.74 8.16 -12.06
C GLY A 173 20.09 7.89 -13.51
#